data_c5a396ab7cde85b64fa820b8bb86dcc0
#
_entry.id   c5a396ab7cde85b64fa820b8bb86dcc0
#
_cell.length_a   1.000
_cell.length_b   1.000
_cell.length_c   1.000
_cell.angle_alpha   90.00
_cell.angle_beta   90.00
_cell.angle_gamma   90.00
#
_symmetry.space_group_name_H-M   'P 1'
#
loop_
_entity.id
_entity.type
_entity.pdbx_description
1 polymer ?
#
loop_
_entity_poly.entity_id
_entity_poly.type
_entity_poly.pdbx_seq_one_letter_code
_entity_poly.pdbx_strand_id
1 'polypeptide(L)'
;MTNKDLANLIFPNITKTIEDYEKMYPERNLPDDAIVTRAAPSPTGYTHMGTLFQAFVARKAAKDTNGVFYIRIEDTDRERLVSDAVDVITTDLKYFEVTPDEGVISGLSLI
;
A
#
# COMPACT_ATOMS: atom_id res chain seq x y z
N MET A 1 -5.83 -37.79 6.77
CA MET A 1 -5.33 -36.48 6.26
C MET A 1 -5.97 -35.38 7.09
N THR A 2 -5.15 -34.59 7.74
CA THR A 2 -5.64 -33.42 8.50
C THR A 2 -5.77 -32.21 7.59
N ASN A 3 -6.48 -31.16 8.04
CA ASN A 3 -6.53 -29.90 7.31
C ASN A 3 -5.14 -29.30 7.08
N LYS A 4 -4.21 -29.52 8.00
CA LYS A 4 -2.82 -29.08 7.88
C LYS A 4 -2.08 -29.84 6.77
N ASP A 5 -2.30 -31.16 6.66
CA ASP A 5 -1.69 -31.96 5.60
C ASP A 5 -2.21 -31.54 4.23
N LEU A 6 -3.51 -31.26 4.13
CA LEU A 6 -4.13 -30.75 2.91
C LEU A 6 -3.58 -29.37 2.54
N ALA A 7 -3.48 -28.47 3.51
CA ALA A 7 -2.93 -27.13 3.29
C ALA A 7 -1.46 -27.21 2.81
N ASN A 8 -0.63 -28.06 3.42
CA ASN A 8 0.75 -28.25 2.99
C ASN A 8 0.87 -28.87 1.60
N LEU A 9 -0.08 -29.70 1.20
CA LEU A 9 -0.11 -30.28 -0.14
C LEU A 9 -0.44 -29.21 -1.20
N ILE A 10 -1.40 -28.33 -0.91
CA ILE A 10 -1.85 -27.29 -1.85
C ILE A 10 -0.86 -26.11 -1.88
N PHE A 11 -0.30 -25.75 -0.72
CA PHE A 11 0.57 -24.60 -0.52
C PHE A 11 1.89 -24.99 0.13
N PRO A 12 2.75 -25.79 -0.54
CA PRO A 12 3.97 -26.36 0.07
C PRO A 12 5.01 -25.30 0.45
N ASN A 13 4.93 -24.11 -0.12
CA ASN A 13 5.91 -23.03 0.08
C ASN A 13 5.51 -22.02 1.17
N ILE A 14 4.36 -22.22 1.83
CA ILE A 14 3.93 -21.34 2.91
C ILE A 14 4.54 -21.86 4.22
N THR A 15 5.52 -21.13 4.73
CA THR A 15 6.27 -21.47 5.95
C THR A 15 5.92 -20.60 7.14
N LYS A 16 5.29 -19.45 6.93
CA LYS A 16 4.94 -18.50 7.99
C LYS A 16 3.58 -18.83 8.61
N THR A 17 3.50 -18.68 9.92
CA THR A 17 2.26 -18.84 10.69
C THR A 17 1.53 -17.52 10.85
N ILE A 18 0.31 -17.55 11.40
CA ILE A 18 -0.45 -16.34 11.73
C ILE A 18 0.33 -15.47 12.72
N GLU A 19 0.94 -16.08 13.73
CA GLU A 19 1.73 -15.40 14.75
C GLU A 19 2.96 -14.71 14.16
N ASP A 20 3.56 -15.27 13.12
CA ASP A 20 4.66 -14.63 12.39
C ASP A 20 4.18 -13.36 11.68
N TYR A 21 3.00 -13.41 11.06
CA TYR A 21 2.41 -12.24 10.41
C TYR A 21 1.96 -11.17 11.41
N GLU A 22 1.40 -11.55 12.55
CA GLU A 22 1.03 -10.59 13.61
C GLU A 22 2.24 -9.85 14.17
N LYS A 23 3.39 -10.53 14.29
CA LYS A 23 4.65 -9.89 14.68
C LYS A 23 5.21 -8.96 13.61
N MET A 24 5.07 -9.35 12.33
CA MET A 24 5.54 -8.54 11.19
C MET A 24 4.66 -7.31 10.96
N TYR A 25 3.38 -7.43 11.22
CA TYR A 25 2.35 -6.42 10.98
C TYR A 25 1.49 -6.22 12.23
N PRO A 26 2.05 -5.61 13.28
CA PRO A 26 1.31 -5.36 14.51
C PRO A 26 0.14 -4.40 14.25
N GLU A 27 -0.88 -4.50 15.09
CA GLU A 27 -2.01 -3.57 15.03
C GLU A 27 -1.54 -2.12 15.19
N ARG A 28 -2.18 -1.23 14.42
CA ARG A 28 -1.97 0.21 14.58
C ARG A 28 -2.65 0.69 15.85
N ASN A 29 -1.93 1.48 16.63
CA ASN A 29 -2.51 2.16 17.79
C ASN A 29 -3.18 3.46 17.35
N LEU A 30 -4.41 3.35 16.88
CA LEU A 30 -5.20 4.46 16.34
C LEU A 30 -6.44 4.73 17.21
N PRO A 31 -6.97 5.97 17.19
CA PRO A 31 -8.28 6.26 17.78
C PRO A 31 -9.40 5.41 17.19
N ASP A 32 -10.48 5.17 17.94
CA ASP A 32 -11.59 4.31 17.51
C ASP A 32 -12.31 4.82 16.27
N ASP A 33 -12.30 6.13 16.03
CA ASP A 33 -12.90 6.78 14.87
C ASP A 33 -11.90 7.05 13.74
N ALA A 34 -10.67 6.59 13.86
CA ALA A 34 -9.64 6.81 12.88
C ALA A 34 -9.95 6.09 11.55
N ILE A 35 -9.78 6.80 10.46
CA ILE A 35 -9.98 6.27 9.11
C ILE A 35 -8.62 5.88 8.51
N VAL A 36 -8.54 4.64 8.05
CA VAL A 36 -7.40 4.16 7.28
C VAL A 36 -7.76 4.19 5.80
N THR A 37 -7.02 4.95 5.02
CA THR A 37 -7.28 5.15 3.61
C THR A 37 -6.12 4.70 2.74
N ARG A 38 -6.41 4.40 1.47
CA ARG A 38 -5.44 3.93 0.50
C ARG A 38 -5.57 4.65 -0.83
N ALA A 39 -4.45 4.98 -1.45
CA ALA A 39 -4.38 5.20 -2.87
C ALA A 39 -3.63 4.05 -3.55
N ALA A 40 -4.10 3.64 -4.72
CA ALA A 40 -3.57 2.48 -5.45
C ALA A 40 -3.24 2.85 -6.90
N PRO A 41 -2.26 3.72 -7.13
CA PRO A 41 -1.86 4.09 -8.49
C PRO A 41 -1.21 2.93 -9.22
N SER A 42 -1.47 2.83 -10.53
CA SER A 42 -0.77 1.91 -11.42
C SER A 42 0.46 2.59 -12.00
N PRO A 43 1.63 1.95 -12.02
CA PRO A 43 2.88 2.54 -12.51
C PRO A 43 2.95 2.49 -14.04
N THR A 44 1.99 3.13 -14.72
CA THR A 44 1.81 3.05 -16.18
C THR A 44 2.24 4.32 -16.92
N GLY A 45 2.91 5.23 -16.26
CA GLY A 45 3.39 6.48 -16.85
C GLY A 45 3.28 7.67 -15.90
N TYR A 46 2.96 8.81 -16.47
CA TYR A 46 2.82 10.04 -15.70
C TYR A 46 1.60 10.01 -14.77
N THR A 47 1.74 10.68 -13.63
CA THR A 47 0.64 10.83 -12.68
C THR A 47 -0.45 11.75 -13.26
N HIS A 48 -1.68 11.25 -13.29
CA HIS A 48 -2.83 12.04 -13.72
C HIS A 48 -3.39 12.88 -12.57
N MET A 49 -3.99 14.02 -12.90
CA MET A 49 -4.68 14.87 -11.92
C MET A 49 -5.77 14.12 -11.14
N GLY A 50 -6.47 13.17 -11.78
CA GLY A 50 -7.44 12.31 -11.11
C GLY A 50 -6.82 11.45 -10.00
N THR A 51 -5.65 10.89 -10.24
CA THR A 51 -4.90 10.12 -9.25
C THR A 51 -4.45 11.00 -8.08
N LEU A 52 -3.94 12.18 -8.36
CA LEU A 52 -3.55 13.16 -7.34
C LEU A 52 -4.74 13.61 -6.50
N PHE A 53 -5.87 13.88 -7.14
CA PHE A 53 -7.10 14.28 -6.45
C PHE A 53 -7.61 13.17 -5.52
N GLN A 54 -7.66 11.93 -5.99
CA GLN A 54 -8.04 10.78 -5.16
C GLN A 54 -7.10 10.60 -3.96
N ALA A 55 -5.81 10.70 -4.18
CA ALA A 55 -4.81 10.60 -3.13
C ALA A 55 -4.95 11.75 -2.11
N PHE A 56 -5.21 12.97 -2.58
CA PHE A 56 -5.45 14.13 -1.72
C PHE A 56 -6.69 13.93 -0.82
N VAL A 57 -7.82 13.49 -1.40
CA VAL A 57 -9.06 13.23 -0.64
C VAL A 57 -8.83 12.11 0.37
N ALA A 58 -8.19 11.01 -0.04
CA ALA A 58 -7.88 9.88 0.84
C ALA A 58 -6.99 10.31 2.01
N ARG A 59 -5.91 11.06 1.73
CA ARG A 59 -5.02 11.60 2.76
C ARG A 59 -5.74 12.55 3.72
N LYS A 60 -6.58 13.44 3.18
CA LYS A 60 -7.33 14.37 4.02
C LYS A 60 -8.27 13.64 4.98
N ALA A 61 -9.02 12.64 4.51
CA ALA A 61 -9.92 11.85 5.35
C ALA A 61 -9.17 11.14 6.50
N ALA A 62 -8.02 10.53 6.19
CA ALA A 62 -7.17 9.93 7.21
C ALA A 62 -6.66 10.97 8.21
N LYS A 63 -6.12 12.08 7.72
CA LYS A 63 -5.53 13.13 8.57
C LYS A 63 -6.56 13.77 9.51
N ASP A 64 -7.77 14.03 9.03
CA ASP A 64 -8.84 14.67 9.80
C ASP A 64 -9.30 13.79 10.98
N THR A 65 -9.04 12.49 10.94
CA THR A 65 -9.40 11.52 11.98
C THR A 65 -8.20 10.96 12.75
N ASN A 66 -7.01 11.52 12.58
CA ASN A 66 -5.76 10.97 13.11
C ASN A 66 -5.51 9.50 12.70
N GLY A 67 -5.95 9.17 11.53
CA GLY A 67 -5.79 7.86 10.90
C GLY A 67 -4.53 7.73 10.07
N VAL A 68 -4.52 6.78 9.16
CA VAL A 68 -3.37 6.46 8.31
C VAL A 68 -3.74 6.51 6.83
N PHE A 69 -2.94 7.21 6.05
CA PHE A 69 -2.99 7.18 4.59
C PHE A 69 -1.79 6.39 4.06
N TYR A 70 -2.03 5.38 3.22
CA TYR A 70 -0.97 4.62 2.61
C TYR A 70 -1.10 4.48 1.09
N ILE A 71 0.03 4.24 0.45
CA ILE A 71 0.13 4.01 -1.00
C ILE A 71 0.48 2.56 -1.25
N ARG A 72 -0.30 1.92 -2.13
CA ARG A 72 -0.01 0.59 -2.66
C ARG A 72 0.04 0.66 -4.17
N ILE A 73 1.22 0.39 -4.73
CA ILE A 73 1.39 0.34 -6.18
C ILE A 73 0.73 -0.92 -6.73
N GLU A 74 -0.12 -0.74 -7.72
CA GLU A 74 -0.82 -1.83 -8.40
C GLU A 74 -0.16 -2.10 -9.77
N ASP A 75 0.61 -3.18 -9.85
CA ASP A 75 1.39 -3.56 -11.04
C ASP A 75 0.75 -4.70 -11.84
N THR A 76 -0.57 -4.81 -11.80
CA THR A 76 -1.32 -5.89 -12.46
C THR A 76 -1.29 -5.82 -13.98
N ASP A 77 -1.08 -4.65 -14.56
CA ASP A 77 -0.97 -4.44 -16.00
C ASP A 77 0.50 -4.36 -16.42
N ARG A 78 1.13 -5.52 -16.57
CA ARG A 78 2.56 -5.63 -16.89
C ARG A 78 2.94 -5.10 -18.27
N GLU A 79 2.02 -5.08 -19.22
CA GLU A 79 2.26 -4.55 -20.57
C GLU A 79 2.40 -3.03 -20.58
N ARG A 80 1.84 -2.36 -19.56
CA ARG A 80 1.84 -0.90 -19.44
C ARG A 80 2.76 -0.38 -18.34
N LEU A 81 3.55 -1.26 -17.70
CA LEU A 81 4.53 -0.84 -16.70
C LEU A 81 5.61 0.03 -17.35
N VAL A 82 5.90 1.16 -16.74
CA VAL A 82 6.97 2.07 -17.15
C VAL A 82 8.05 2.03 -16.09
N SER A 83 9.32 1.87 -16.51
CA SER A 83 10.45 2.00 -15.59
C SER A 83 10.43 3.41 -14.98
N ASP A 84 10.80 3.51 -13.72
CA ASP A 84 10.81 4.76 -12.96
C ASP A 84 9.43 5.37 -12.64
N ALA A 85 8.31 4.75 -13.06
CA ALA A 85 6.97 5.27 -12.81
C ALA A 85 6.65 5.36 -11.30
N VAL A 86 7.20 4.47 -10.50
CA VAL A 86 7.05 4.52 -9.03
C VAL A 86 7.73 5.76 -8.47
N ASP A 87 8.94 6.09 -8.96
CA ASP A 87 9.67 7.29 -8.54
C ASP A 87 8.96 8.57 -9.00
N VAL A 88 8.38 8.56 -10.19
CA VAL A 88 7.56 9.68 -10.69
C VAL A 88 6.34 9.89 -9.78
N ILE A 89 5.57 8.83 -9.49
CA ILE A 89 4.39 8.90 -8.63
C ILE A 89 4.76 9.45 -7.24
N THR A 90 5.81 8.92 -6.63
CA THR A 90 6.23 9.35 -5.29
C THR A 90 6.74 10.77 -5.26
N THR A 91 7.44 11.20 -6.31
CA THR A 91 7.93 12.57 -6.46
C THR A 91 6.77 13.55 -6.65
N ASP A 92 5.81 13.21 -7.50
CA ASP A 92 4.63 14.04 -7.75
C ASP A 92 3.78 14.21 -6.49
N LEU A 93 3.52 13.10 -5.79
CA LEU A 93 2.77 13.15 -4.53
C LEU A 93 3.46 14.02 -3.49
N LYS A 94 4.79 13.92 -3.40
CA LYS A 94 5.59 14.77 -2.50
C LYS A 94 5.51 16.24 -2.90
N TYR A 95 5.58 16.54 -4.19
CA TYR A 95 5.48 17.91 -4.71
C TYR A 95 4.15 18.56 -4.35
N PHE A 96 3.07 17.81 -4.42
CA PHE A 96 1.73 18.27 -4.04
C PHE A 96 1.40 18.10 -2.55
N GLU A 97 2.39 17.80 -1.71
CA GLU A 97 2.25 17.61 -0.25
C GLU A 97 1.28 16.49 0.13
N VAL A 98 1.11 15.48 -0.73
CA VAL A 98 0.28 14.30 -0.50
C VAL A 98 1.17 13.12 -0.07
N THR A 99 1.97 13.32 0.96
CA THR A 99 2.89 12.30 1.45
C THR A 99 2.14 11.21 2.21
N PRO A 100 2.35 9.92 1.90
CA PRO A 100 1.77 8.83 2.66
C PRO A 100 2.46 8.64 4.02
N ASP A 101 1.73 8.08 4.95
CA ASP A 101 2.24 7.68 6.27
C ASP A 101 2.92 6.31 6.18
N GLU A 102 2.43 5.44 5.30
CA GLU A 102 2.93 4.07 5.11
C GLU A 102 2.96 3.69 3.62
N GLY A 103 3.62 2.60 3.31
CA GLY A 103 3.73 2.04 1.96
C GLY A 103 4.94 2.52 1.21
N VAL A 104 4.81 2.79 -0.09
CA VAL A 104 5.93 3.25 -0.91
C VAL A 104 6.26 4.69 -0.56
N ILE A 105 7.32 4.86 0.20
CA ILE A 105 7.96 6.14 0.49
C ILE A 105 9.26 6.16 -0.31
N SER A 106 9.53 7.26 -1.01
CA SER A 106 10.67 7.39 -1.92
C SER A 106 11.95 6.74 -1.38
N GLY A 107 12.43 5.71 -2.06
CA GLY A 107 13.71 5.06 -1.82
C GLY A 107 13.68 3.80 -0.94
N LEU A 108 12.54 3.32 -0.47
CA LEU A 108 12.47 2.12 0.35
C LEU A 108 11.26 1.24 0.05
N SER A 109 11.60 0.05 -0.38
CA SER A 109 10.90 -1.23 -0.18
C SER A 109 9.38 -1.25 -0.25
N LEU A 110 8.94 -1.95 -1.28
CA LEU A 110 7.63 -2.60 -1.35
C LEU A 110 7.35 -3.37 -0.05
N ILE A 111 6.39 -2.94 0.69
CA ILE A 111 5.73 -3.81 1.65
C ILE A 111 4.58 -4.49 0.93
#